data_a6da3139c91a4edbe295bea35ddf1e3f
#
_entry.id   a6da3139c91a4edbe295bea35ddf1e3f
#
_cell.length_a   1.000
_cell.length_b   1.000
_cell.length_c   1.000
_cell.angle_alpha   90.00
_cell.angle_beta   90.00
_cell.angle_gamma   90.00
#
_symmetry.space_group_name_H-M   'P 1'
#
loop_
_entity.id
_entity.type
_entity.pdbx_description
1 polymer ?
#
loop_
_entity_poly.entity_id
_entity_poly.type
_entity_poly.pdbx_seq_one_letter_code
_entity_poly.pdbx_strand_id
1 'polypeptide(L)'
;VMRLLEVVRGEKTSKQVIATSMALAKSIGKVAALVGVCPGFVGNRILAQRQREANKLILEGALPWEIDDALFDFGFPMGPFAMSDLAGLDIGWDKETSRSETIREILCENRRFGQKSGKGFYIYDENRNKLPDNDVEKIIQEFADNKQIKRREIEKDEILQRCLYPMINEGFKILDEGMAIRASDID
;
A
#
# COMPACT_ATOMS: atom_id res chain seq x y z
N VAL A 1 15.63 -0.57 4.97
CA VAL A 1 15.97 -0.37 3.54
C VAL A 1 15.31 -1.45 2.72
N MET A 2 14.52 -1.08 1.69
CA MET A 2 13.83 -2.04 0.82
C MET A 2 14.84 -2.95 0.10
N ARG A 3 14.57 -4.26 0.16
CA ARG A 3 15.44 -5.27 -0.47
C ARG A 3 15.15 -5.43 -1.96
N LEU A 4 13.90 -5.29 -2.38
CA LEU A 4 13.46 -5.42 -3.76
C LEU A 4 14.04 -4.30 -4.64
N LEU A 5 14.51 -4.68 -5.83
CA LEU A 5 14.86 -3.78 -6.93
C LEU A 5 14.24 -4.32 -8.22
N GLU A 6 13.27 -3.61 -8.76
CA GLU A 6 12.66 -3.96 -10.04
C GLU A 6 13.52 -3.43 -11.19
N VAL A 7 14.07 -4.34 -11.99
CA VAL A 7 14.76 -4.03 -13.23
C VAL A 7 13.74 -4.03 -14.36
N VAL A 8 13.27 -2.83 -14.71
CA VAL A 8 12.18 -2.68 -15.69
C VAL A 8 12.74 -2.72 -17.11
N ARG A 9 12.32 -3.72 -17.90
CA ARG A 9 12.70 -3.86 -19.30
C ARG A 9 11.64 -3.24 -20.22
N GLY A 10 12.04 -2.28 -21.02
CA GLY A 10 11.24 -1.80 -22.16
C GLY A 10 11.55 -2.60 -23.42
N GLU A 11 10.78 -2.36 -24.48
CA GLU A 11 10.90 -3.07 -25.77
C GLU A 11 12.31 -2.97 -26.39
N LYS A 12 13.00 -1.85 -26.20
CA LYS A 12 14.33 -1.58 -26.76
C LYS A 12 15.48 -1.90 -25.80
N THR A 13 15.20 -2.44 -24.60
CA THR A 13 16.23 -2.74 -23.61
C THR A 13 17.05 -3.94 -24.06
N SER A 14 18.36 -3.76 -24.28
CA SER A 14 19.24 -4.82 -24.73
C SER A 14 19.48 -5.86 -23.63
N LYS A 15 19.76 -7.10 -24.05
CA LYS A 15 20.14 -8.19 -23.11
C LYS A 15 21.36 -7.84 -22.27
N GLN A 16 22.31 -7.11 -22.84
CA GLN A 16 23.52 -6.67 -22.13
C GLN A 16 23.19 -5.69 -20.99
N VAL A 17 22.30 -4.72 -21.25
CA VAL A 17 21.85 -3.78 -20.22
C VAL A 17 21.12 -4.51 -19.09
N ILE A 18 20.22 -5.46 -19.44
CA ILE A 18 19.54 -6.29 -18.43
C ILE A 18 20.55 -7.04 -17.57
N ALA A 19 21.50 -7.75 -18.20
CA ALA A 19 22.52 -8.53 -17.46
C ALA A 19 23.37 -7.63 -16.53
N THR A 20 23.77 -6.45 -17.02
CA THR A 20 24.53 -5.47 -16.21
C THR A 20 23.72 -4.96 -15.03
N SER A 21 22.43 -4.62 -15.25
CA SER A 21 21.55 -4.12 -14.19
C SER A 21 21.27 -5.18 -13.13
N MET A 22 21.06 -6.44 -13.53
CA MET A 22 20.90 -7.57 -12.61
C MET A 22 22.18 -7.83 -11.79
N ALA A 23 23.37 -7.75 -12.42
CA ALA A 23 24.65 -7.90 -11.74
C ALA A 23 24.89 -6.74 -10.75
N LEU A 24 24.55 -5.50 -11.13
CA LEU A 24 24.63 -4.34 -10.25
C LEU A 24 23.73 -4.53 -9.03
N ALA A 25 22.46 -4.91 -9.24
CA ALA A 25 21.53 -5.16 -8.14
C ALA A 25 22.10 -6.15 -7.12
N LYS A 26 22.68 -7.25 -7.60
CA LYS A 26 23.35 -8.25 -6.75
C LYS A 26 24.54 -7.64 -6.00
N SER A 27 25.37 -6.83 -6.66
CA SER A 27 26.57 -6.23 -6.04
C SER A 27 26.25 -5.24 -4.92
N ILE A 28 25.08 -4.57 -5.00
CA ILE A 28 24.60 -3.65 -3.96
C ILE A 28 23.66 -4.32 -2.93
N GLY A 29 23.61 -5.66 -2.92
CA GLY A 29 22.86 -6.44 -1.93
C GLY A 29 21.34 -6.38 -2.10
N LYS A 30 20.84 -6.12 -3.31
CA LYS A 30 19.41 -6.12 -3.61
C LYS A 30 18.93 -7.46 -4.19
N VAL A 31 17.66 -7.76 -3.97
CA VAL A 31 16.95 -8.84 -4.66
C VAL A 31 16.33 -8.24 -5.91
N ALA A 32 16.87 -8.62 -7.08
CA ALA A 32 16.42 -8.07 -8.36
C ALA A 32 15.31 -8.94 -8.97
N ALA A 33 14.23 -8.33 -9.40
CA ALA A 33 13.23 -8.93 -10.28
C ALA A 33 13.27 -8.25 -11.65
N LEU A 34 13.30 -9.04 -12.72
CA LEU A 34 13.20 -8.55 -14.10
C LEU A 34 11.74 -8.46 -14.49
N VAL A 35 11.26 -7.24 -14.70
CA VAL A 35 9.84 -6.96 -14.92
C VAL A 35 9.58 -6.15 -16.20
N GLY A 36 8.37 -6.24 -16.73
CA GLY A 36 7.89 -5.44 -17.85
C GLY A 36 7.43 -4.04 -17.44
N VAL A 37 7.07 -3.24 -18.43
CA VAL A 37 6.52 -1.90 -18.24
C VAL A 37 5.01 -1.98 -18.06
N CYS A 38 4.52 -1.68 -16.85
CA CYS A 38 3.10 -1.53 -16.58
C CYS A 38 2.89 -0.48 -15.47
N PRO A 39 1.68 0.08 -15.29
CA PRO A 39 1.39 1.05 -14.23
C PRO A 39 1.71 0.48 -12.85
N GLY A 40 2.60 1.17 -12.10
CA GLY A 40 3.04 0.74 -10.76
C GLY A 40 4.04 -0.42 -10.78
N PHE A 41 4.48 -0.87 -11.94
CA PHE A 41 5.29 -2.07 -12.16
C PHE A 41 4.68 -3.28 -11.44
N VAL A 42 5.48 -4.24 -11.00
CA VAL A 42 4.94 -5.45 -10.34
C VAL A 42 4.61 -5.17 -8.86
N GLY A 43 5.55 -4.62 -8.10
CA GLY A 43 5.39 -4.45 -6.66
C GLY A 43 4.25 -3.52 -6.29
N ASN A 44 4.25 -2.28 -6.80
CA ASN A 44 3.19 -1.33 -6.48
C ASN A 44 1.84 -1.73 -7.08
N ARG A 45 1.82 -2.42 -8.22
CA ARG A 45 0.60 -2.93 -8.85
C ARG A 45 -0.10 -3.96 -7.94
N ILE A 46 0.66 -4.86 -7.33
CA ILE A 46 0.15 -5.84 -6.36
C ILE A 46 -0.30 -5.13 -5.08
N LEU A 47 0.54 -4.26 -4.51
CA LEU A 47 0.22 -3.54 -3.27
C LEU A 47 -1.02 -2.65 -3.40
N ALA A 48 -1.27 -2.09 -4.58
CA ALA A 48 -2.46 -1.28 -4.84
C ALA A 48 -3.76 -2.06 -4.66
N GLN A 49 -3.77 -3.38 -4.89
CA GLN A 49 -4.95 -4.21 -4.66
C GLN A 49 -5.27 -4.28 -3.16
N ARG A 50 -4.26 -4.53 -2.32
CA ARG A 50 -4.39 -4.53 -0.86
C ARG A 50 -4.87 -3.18 -0.35
N GLN A 51 -4.25 -2.09 -0.80
CA GLN A 51 -4.62 -0.75 -0.36
C GLN A 51 -6.07 -0.41 -0.71
N ARG A 52 -6.53 -0.82 -1.89
CA ARG A 52 -7.90 -0.61 -2.34
C ARG A 52 -8.92 -1.32 -1.44
N GLU A 53 -8.66 -2.58 -1.09
CA GLU A 53 -9.52 -3.33 -0.17
C GLU A 53 -9.44 -2.79 1.27
N ALA A 54 -8.24 -2.46 1.75
CA ALA A 54 -8.08 -1.84 3.07
C ALA A 54 -8.90 -0.54 3.20
N ASN A 55 -8.91 0.30 2.17
CA ASN A 55 -9.71 1.53 2.15
C ASN A 55 -11.23 1.25 2.17
N LYS A 56 -11.70 0.16 1.56
CA LYS A 56 -13.12 -0.25 1.68
C LYS A 56 -13.42 -0.78 3.07
N LEU A 57 -12.55 -1.63 3.61
CA LEU A 57 -12.72 -2.24 4.93
C LEU A 57 -12.87 -1.19 6.04
N ILE A 58 -12.10 -0.10 6.02
CA ILE A 58 -12.26 0.97 7.03
C ILE A 58 -13.60 1.68 6.93
N LEU A 59 -14.19 1.79 5.75
CA LEU A 59 -15.53 2.36 5.58
C LEU A 59 -16.61 1.38 6.02
N GLU A 60 -16.40 0.09 5.82
CA GLU A 60 -17.34 -0.98 6.15
C GLU A 60 -17.34 -1.36 7.63
N GLY A 61 -16.35 -0.93 8.42
CA GLY A 61 -16.39 -1.13 9.87
C GLY A 61 -15.08 -1.39 10.56
N ALA A 62 -14.07 -1.92 9.87
CA ALA A 62 -12.74 -2.10 10.44
C ALA A 62 -12.06 -0.77 10.76
N LEU A 63 -11.04 -0.82 11.62
CA LEU A 63 -10.21 0.33 11.93
C LEU A 63 -8.81 0.17 11.28
N PRO A 64 -8.09 1.26 10.97
CA PRO A 64 -6.78 1.18 10.34
C PRO A 64 -5.80 0.26 11.08
N TRP A 65 -5.78 0.30 12.41
CA TRP A 65 -4.91 -0.53 13.23
C TRP A 65 -5.31 -2.00 13.25
N GLU A 66 -6.61 -2.33 13.19
CA GLU A 66 -7.07 -3.71 13.11
C GLU A 66 -6.60 -4.38 11.80
N ILE A 67 -6.66 -3.65 10.69
CA ILE A 67 -6.18 -4.14 9.40
C ILE A 67 -4.67 -4.27 9.38
N ASP A 68 -3.95 -3.27 9.89
CA ASP A 68 -2.49 -3.28 9.94
C ASP A 68 -1.99 -4.41 10.85
N ASP A 69 -2.62 -4.62 12.00
CA ASP A 69 -2.25 -5.67 12.96
C ASP A 69 -2.57 -7.06 12.42
N ALA A 70 -3.73 -7.25 11.75
CA ALA A 70 -4.06 -8.51 11.10
C ALA A 70 -3.00 -8.92 10.06
N LEU A 71 -2.56 -7.98 9.23
CA LEU A 71 -1.54 -8.22 8.22
C LEU A 71 -0.14 -8.39 8.82
N PHE A 72 0.19 -7.66 9.89
CA PHE A 72 1.43 -7.83 10.62
C PHE A 72 1.53 -9.23 11.25
N ASP A 73 0.47 -9.69 11.91
CA ASP A 73 0.40 -11.03 12.49
C ASP A 73 0.47 -12.14 11.43
N PHE A 74 -0.01 -11.88 10.23
CA PHE A 74 0.14 -12.79 9.09
C PHE A 74 1.58 -12.88 8.58
N GLY A 75 2.42 -11.86 8.84
CA GLY A 75 3.84 -11.86 8.48
C GLY A 75 4.29 -10.69 7.61
N PHE A 76 3.44 -9.72 7.30
CA PHE A 76 3.89 -8.50 6.64
C PHE A 76 4.68 -7.62 7.60
N PRO A 77 5.77 -7.01 7.17
CA PRO A 77 6.58 -6.11 8.02
C PRO A 77 5.82 -4.84 8.38
N MET A 78 4.78 -4.47 7.61
CA MET A 78 4.00 -3.26 7.80
C MET A 78 2.65 -3.37 7.10
N GLY A 79 1.60 -2.91 7.77
CA GLY A 79 0.28 -2.82 7.17
C GLY A 79 0.11 -1.61 6.24
N PRO A 80 -1.01 -1.54 5.48
CA PRO A 80 -1.23 -0.54 4.44
C PRO A 80 -1.31 0.90 4.96
N PHE A 81 -1.88 1.12 6.14
CA PHE A 81 -2.06 2.46 6.69
C PHE A 81 -0.78 3.01 7.31
N ALA A 82 -0.03 2.19 8.06
CA ALA A 82 1.30 2.56 8.54
C ALA A 82 2.27 2.80 7.39
N MET A 83 2.17 2.03 6.30
CA MET A 83 2.98 2.24 5.10
C MET A 83 2.62 3.54 4.38
N SER A 84 1.33 3.88 4.32
CA SER A 84 0.86 5.14 3.75
C SER A 84 1.35 6.35 4.55
N ASP A 85 1.32 6.27 5.88
CA ASP A 85 1.83 7.30 6.77
C ASP A 85 3.36 7.46 6.67
N LEU A 86 4.09 6.35 6.51
CA LEU A 86 5.54 6.37 6.32
C LEU A 86 5.93 7.03 4.99
N ALA A 87 5.20 6.72 3.92
CA ALA A 87 5.43 7.31 2.61
C ALA A 87 5.08 8.81 2.60
N GLY A 88 3.99 9.16 3.25
CA GLY A 88 3.40 10.50 3.29
C GLY A 88 2.11 10.58 2.50
N LEU A 89 1.02 10.94 3.19
CA LEU A 89 -0.32 10.99 2.60
C LEU A 89 -0.46 12.09 1.54
N ASP A 90 0.37 13.11 1.58
CA ASP A 90 0.38 14.24 0.65
C ASP A 90 1.10 13.95 -0.68
N ILE A 91 1.69 12.78 -0.86
CA ILE A 91 2.32 12.42 -2.14
C ILE A 91 1.25 12.36 -3.24
N GLY A 92 1.33 13.29 -4.21
CA GLY A 92 0.35 13.39 -5.29
C GLY A 92 -1.01 13.95 -4.87
N TRP A 93 -1.13 14.47 -3.64
CA TRP A 93 -2.28 15.25 -3.21
C TRP A 93 -2.07 16.73 -3.54
N ASP A 94 -3.10 17.36 -4.01
CA ASP A 94 -3.12 18.81 -4.29
C ASP A 94 -4.30 19.45 -3.58
N LYS A 95 -3.99 20.45 -2.77
CA LYS A 95 -4.98 21.18 -1.96
C LYS A 95 -6.05 21.88 -2.80
N GLU A 96 -5.68 22.39 -3.99
CA GLU A 96 -6.59 23.16 -4.84
C GLU A 96 -7.63 22.26 -5.52
N THR A 97 -7.24 21.02 -5.81
CA THR A 97 -8.09 20.03 -6.47
C THR A 97 -8.77 19.06 -5.52
N SER A 98 -8.37 19.01 -4.25
CA SER A 98 -8.98 18.15 -3.22
C SER A 98 -10.46 18.47 -3.02
N ARG A 99 -11.26 17.43 -2.86
CA ARG A 99 -12.72 17.53 -2.72
C ARG A 99 -13.28 16.67 -1.59
N SER A 100 -12.44 16.21 -0.68
CA SER A 100 -12.80 15.30 0.42
C SER A 100 -13.49 14.02 -0.07
N GLU A 101 -13.06 13.50 -1.23
CA GLU A 101 -13.66 12.32 -1.84
C GLU A 101 -13.14 11.00 -1.23
N THR A 102 -12.04 11.08 -0.50
CA THR A 102 -11.41 9.95 0.18
C THR A 102 -10.99 10.32 1.60
N ILE A 103 -10.88 9.31 2.47
CA ILE A 103 -10.33 9.52 3.85
C ILE A 103 -8.93 10.15 3.78
N ARG A 104 -8.09 9.72 2.83
CA ARG A 104 -6.76 10.30 2.63
C ARG A 104 -6.81 11.80 2.34
N GLU A 105 -7.72 12.26 1.48
CA GLU A 105 -7.88 13.69 1.19
C GLU A 105 -8.29 14.47 2.43
N ILE A 106 -9.28 13.96 3.19
CA ILE A 106 -9.73 14.60 4.43
C ILE A 106 -8.57 14.68 5.44
N LEU A 107 -7.77 13.64 5.57
CA LEU A 107 -6.59 13.66 6.44
C LEU A 107 -5.60 14.73 5.98
N CYS A 108 -5.30 14.84 4.68
CA CYS A 108 -4.41 15.86 4.13
C CYS A 108 -4.95 17.28 4.34
N GLU A 109 -6.24 17.51 4.12
CA GLU A 109 -6.91 18.80 4.38
C GLU A 109 -6.79 19.21 5.85
N ASN A 110 -6.79 18.23 6.77
CA ASN A 110 -6.52 18.41 8.20
C ASN A 110 -5.02 18.45 8.57
N ARG A 111 -4.12 18.59 7.59
CA ARG A 111 -2.66 18.62 7.75
C ARG A 111 -2.11 17.35 8.44
N ARG A 112 -2.75 16.23 8.20
CA ARG A 112 -2.32 14.91 8.66
C ARG A 112 -1.59 14.21 7.52
N PHE A 113 -0.29 14.48 7.39
CA PHE A 113 0.53 14.01 6.26
C PHE A 113 1.28 12.70 6.55
N GLY A 114 0.98 12.05 7.68
CA GLY A 114 1.66 10.85 8.11
C GLY A 114 2.78 11.11 9.10
N GLN A 115 3.74 10.19 9.20
CA GLN A 115 4.82 10.19 10.20
C GLN A 115 5.62 11.50 10.20
N LYS A 116 5.87 12.10 9.04
CA LYS A 116 6.64 13.35 8.92
C LYS A 116 5.98 14.57 9.58
N SER A 117 4.66 14.54 9.74
CA SER A 117 3.89 15.60 10.43
C SER A 117 3.45 15.20 11.84
N GLY A 118 3.92 14.04 12.34
CA GLY A 118 3.53 13.50 13.62
C GLY A 118 2.14 12.88 13.67
N LYS A 119 1.37 12.97 12.60
CA LYS A 119 0.03 12.41 12.50
C LYS A 119 -0.40 12.14 11.05
N GLY A 120 -1.10 11.04 10.85
CA GLY A 120 -1.72 10.59 9.60
C GLY A 120 -2.94 9.76 9.94
N PHE A 121 -2.98 8.49 9.54
CA PHE A 121 -3.90 7.48 10.08
C PHE A 121 -3.62 7.15 11.55
N TYR A 122 -2.38 7.39 11.99
CA TYR A 122 -1.93 7.24 13.37
C TYR A 122 -1.44 8.57 13.92
N ILE A 123 -1.29 8.63 15.25
CA ILE A 123 -0.45 9.60 15.93
C ILE A 123 0.92 8.96 16.14
N TYR A 124 1.98 9.75 16.05
CA TYR A 124 3.35 9.31 16.27
C TYR A 124 3.97 10.04 17.46
N ASP A 125 4.54 9.28 18.38
CA ASP A 125 5.30 9.83 19.49
C ASP A 125 6.69 10.33 19.06
N GLU A 126 7.46 10.90 20.00
CA GLU A 126 8.82 11.40 19.74
C GLU A 126 9.78 10.30 19.23
N ASN A 127 9.52 9.03 19.58
CA ASN A 127 10.27 7.87 19.13
C ASN A 127 9.74 7.28 17.81
N ARG A 128 8.74 7.92 17.21
CA ARG A 128 8.03 7.46 15.99
C ARG A 128 7.24 6.17 16.17
N ASN A 129 6.85 5.84 17.38
CA ASN A 129 5.90 4.75 17.61
C ASN A 129 4.51 5.20 17.18
N LYS A 130 3.82 4.35 16.45
CA LYS A 130 2.45 4.59 16.01
C LYS A 130 1.45 4.30 17.14
N LEU A 131 0.47 5.17 17.30
CA LEU A 131 -0.62 5.04 18.27
C LEU A 131 -1.95 5.22 17.54
N PRO A 132 -2.99 4.41 17.85
CA PRO A 132 -4.35 4.63 17.37
C PRO A 132 -4.85 6.05 17.67
N ASP A 133 -5.70 6.58 16.81
CA ASP A 133 -6.21 7.94 16.97
C ASP A 133 -7.74 7.97 16.82
N ASN A 134 -8.43 8.29 17.90
CA ASN A 134 -9.89 8.41 17.94
C ASN A 134 -10.45 9.48 16.99
N ASP A 135 -9.66 10.50 16.63
CA ASP A 135 -10.10 11.50 15.66
C ASP A 135 -10.17 10.91 14.26
N VAL A 136 -9.26 10.00 13.92
CA VAL A 136 -9.32 9.26 12.64
C VAL A 136 -10.52 8.33 12.59
N GLU A 137 -10.85 7.66 13.70
CA GLU A 137 -12.05 6.85 13.79
C GLU A 137 -13.31 7.67 13.52
N LYS A 138 -13.43 8.86 14.14
CA LYS A 138 -14.55 9.78 13.90
C LYS A 138 -14.63 10.24 12.44
N ILE A 139 -13.50 10.62 11.85
CA ILE A 139 -13.44 11.03 10.44
C ILE A 139 -13.94 9.89 9.53
N ILE A 140 -13.51 8.65 9.79
CA ILE A 140 -13.94 7.49 9.01
C ILE A 140 -15.43 7.24 9.19
N GLN A 141 -15.94 7.33 10.45
CA GLN A 141 -17.34 7.15 10.77
C GLN A 141 -18.22 8.19 10.04
N GLU A 142 -17.89 9.47 10.18
CA GLU A 142 -18.63 10.57 9.55
C GLU A 142 -18.64 10.45 8.01
N PHE A 143 -17.50 10.05 7.43
CA PHE A 143 -17.41 9.82 6.00
C PHE A 143 -18.28 8.65 5.53
N ALA A 144 -18.26 7.54 6.27
CA ALA A 144 -19.08 6.38 5.97
C ALA A 144 -20.59 6.69 6.08
N ASP A 145 -20.99 7.44 7.12
CA ASP A 145 -22.37 7.88 7.33
C ASP A 145 -22.84 8.79 6.18
N ASN A 146 -22.01 9.75 5.77
CA ASN A 146 -22.28 10.65 4.64
C ASN A 146 -22.44 9.88 3.31
N LYS A 147 -21.70 8.78 3.14
CA LYS A 147 -21.82 7.89 1.97
C LYS A 147 -22.92 6.83 2.14
N GLN A 148 -23.64 6.82 3.25
CA GLN A 148 -24.70 5.84 3.59
C GLN A 148 -24.16 4.39 3.60
N ILE A 149 -22.90 4.20 3.97
CA ILE A 149 -22.28 2.88 4.08
C ILE A 149 -22.64 2.30 5.45
N LYS A 150 -23.33 1.16 5.45
CA LYS A 150 -23.66 0.45 6.68
C LYS A 150 -22.42 -0.22 7.25
N ARG A 151 -21.96 0.26 8.40
CA ARG A 151 -20.83 -0.33 9.12
C ARG A 151 -21.25 -1.60 9.87
N ARG A 152 -20.33 -2.53 9.98
CA ARG A 152 -20.47 -3.81 10.69
C ARG A 152 -19.15 -4.24 11.30
N GLU A 153 -19.20 -5.18 12.20
CA GLU A 153 -17.98 -5.86 12.67
C GLU A 153 -17.35 -6.67 11.52
N ILE A 154 -16.03 -6.62 11.43
CA ILE A 154 -15.25 -7.32 10.40
C ILE A 154 -14.22 -8.18 11.09
N GLU A 155 -14.34 -9.49 10.90
CA GLU A 155 -13.45 -10.47 11.48
C GLU A 155 -12.05 -10.44 10.85
N LYS A 156 -11.03 -10.81 11.63
CA LYS A 156 -9.63 -10.86 11.19
C LYS A 156 -9.43 -11.70 9.92
N ASP A 157 -10.11 -12.83 9.84
CA ASP A 157 -10.02 -13.72 8.68
C ASP A 157 -10.58 -13.05 7.41
N GLU A 158 -11.66 -12.29 7.53
CA GLU A 158 -12.19 -11.51 6.40
C GLU A 158 -11.20 -10.42 5.96
N ILE A 159 -10.57 -9.72 6.90
CA ILE A 159 -9.53 -8.73 6.60
C ILE A 159 -8.42 -9.39 5.77
N LEU A 160 -7.90 -10.53 6.23
CA LEU A 160 -6.83 -11.25 5.54
C LEU A 160 -7.26 -11.69 4.14
N GLN A 161 -8.41 -12.32 4.00
CA GLN A 161 -8.91 -12.79 2.70
C GLN A 161 -9.08 -11.64 1.72
N ARG A 162 -9.71 -10.55 2.13
CA ARG A 162 -9.97 -9.39 1.28
C ARG A 162 -8.69 -8.64 0.91
N CYS A 163 -7.70 -8.61 1.78
CA CYS A 163 -6.42 -7.99 1.47
C CYS A 163 -5.53 -8.88 0.61
N LEU A 164 -5.51 -10.20 0.84
CA LEU A 164 -4.56 -11.11 0.20
C LEU A 164 -5.04 -11.64 -1.15
N TYR A 165 -6.30 -12.06 -1.28
CA TYR A 165 -6.79 -12.68 -2.51
C TYR A 165 -6.67 -11.78 -3.74
N PRO A 166 -6.99 -10.49 -3.68
CA PRO A 166 -6.76 -9.59 -4.82
C PRO A 166 -5.28 -9.43 -5.18
N MET A 167 -4.37 -9.48 -4.19
CA MET A 167 -2.92 -9.46 -4.46
C MET A 167 -2.50 -10.72 -5.21
N ILE A 168 -2.95 -11.89 -4.77
CA ILE A 168 -2.67 -13.18 -5.42
C ILE A 168 -3.20 -13.18 -6.85
N ASN A 169 -4.46 -12.77 -7.04
CA ASN A 169 -5.07 -12.69 -8.36
C ASN A 169 -4.31 -11.73 -9.29
N GLU A 170 -3.84 -10.60 -8.75
CA GLU A 170 -3.03 -9.65 -9.54
C GLU A 170 -1.67 -10.23 -9.90
N GLY A 171 -1.05 -11.01 -9.00
CA GLY A 171 0.17 -11.75 -9.28
C GLY A 171 0.01 -12.71 -10.46
N PHE A 172 -1.08 -13.48 -10.52
CA PHE A 172 -1.38 -14.35 -11.66
C PHE A 172 -1.58 -13.57 -12.97
N LYS A 173 -2.28 -12.43 -12.95
CA LYS A 173 -2.42 -11.57 -14.13
C LYS A 173 -1.08 -11.03 -14.61
N ILE A 174 -0.22 -10.63 -13.72
CA ILE A 174 1.13 -10.14 -14.02
C ILE A 174 1.95 -11.23 -14.75
N LEU A 175 1.82 -12.48 -14.33
CA LEU A 175 2.46 -13.63 -15.01
C LEU A 175 1.84 -13.89 -16.39
N ASP A 176 0.53 -13.90 -16.49
CA ASP A 176 -0.20 -14.14 -17.74
C ASP A 176 0.12 -13.05 -18.78
N GLU A 177 0.23 -11.81 -18.37
CA GLU A 177 0.65 -10.68 -19.20
C GLU A 177 2.15 -10.65 -19.53
N GLY A 178 2.95 -11.54 -18.95
CA GLY A 178 4.41 -11.59 -19.16
C GLY A 178 5.16 -10.39 -18.53
N MET A 179 4.53 -9.69 -17.59
CA MET A 179 5.16 -8.57 -16.85
C MET A 179 6.20 -9.08 -15.86
N ALA A 180 6.02 -10.23 -15.26
CA ALA A 180 7.03 -11.03 -14.59
C ALA A 180 7.19 -12.36 -15.34
N ILE A 181 8.39 -12.96 -15.27
CA ILE A 181 8.69 -14.18 -16.04
C ILE A 181 8.41 -15.43 -15.21
N ARG A 182 8.62 -15.36 -13.92
CA ARG A 182 8.52 -16.50 -13.00
C ARG A 182 7.69 -16.10 -11.78
N ALA A 183 7.00 -17.08 -11.19
CA ALA A 183 6.30 -16.87 -9.91
C ALA A 183 7.25 -16.34 -8.83
N SER A 184 8.49 -16.86 -8.77
CA SER A 184 9.54 -16.41 -7.86
C SER A 184 10.02 -14.95 -8.06
N ASP A 185 9.59 -14.28 -9.10
CA ASP A 185 9.85 -12.84 -9.30
C ASP A 185 8.75 -11.97 -8.65
N ILE A 186 7.70 -12.61 -8.12
CA ILE A 186 6.55 -11.99 -7.46
C ILE A 186 6.55 -12.25 -5.95
N ASP A 187 7.01 -13.44 -5.51
CA ASP A 187 7.02 -13.92 -4.13
C ASP A 187 8.00 -13.16 -3.20
#